data_46592bbc61f17b61893a7918ddb357d4
#
_entry.id   46592bbc61f17b61893a7918ddb357d4
#
_cell.length_a   1.000
_cell.length_b   1.000
_cell.length_c   1.000
_cell.angle_alpha   90.00
_cell.angle_beta   90.00
_cell.angle_gamma   90.00
#
_symmetry.space_group_name_H-M   'P 1'
#
loop_
_entity.id
_entity.type
_entity.pdbx_description
1 polymer ?
#
loop_
_entity_poly.entity_id
_entity_poly.type
_entity_poly.pdbx_seq_one_letter_code
_entity_poly.pdbx_strand_id
1 'polypeptide(L)'
;MIDDEGTWDLSAAGVLRLPSGRLLRGRGLRQPGPEDALPQFALYLQAKTPLPVGWPSRWVRWPDWRLPIDRDDAEAAFQEAWKLATEERVEVACTGGRGRTGTALACLAILDGE
;
A
#
# COMPACT_ATOMS: atom_id res chain seq x y z
N MET A 1 -10.41 2.05 -24.72
CA MET A 1 -9.95 2.18 -24.13
C MET A 1 -9.59 1.43 -23.24
N ILE A 2 -9.01 1.24 -22.94
CA ILE A 2 -8.76 0.56 -22.17
C ILE A 2 -8.99 0.68 -20.96
N ASP A 3 -9.55 0.06 -20.44
CA ASP A 3 -9.98 0.09 -19.37
C ASP A 3 -9.05 -0.35 -18.35
N ASP A 4 -8.71 0.36 -17.50
CA ASP A 4 -7.81 0.06 -16.48
C ASP A 4 -8.51 -0.18 -15.20
N GLU A 5 -9.60 -0.89 -15.24
CA GLU A 5 -10.38 -1.11 -14.05
C GLU A 5 -9.59 -1.78 -12.94
N GLY A 6 -8.59 -2.59 -13.26
CA GLY A 6 -7.82 -3.29 -12.24
C GLY A 6 -6.54 -2.58 -11.81
N THR A 7 -6.26 -1.38 -12.32
CA THR A 7 -4.99 -0.73 -12.04
C THR A 7 -5.19 0.72 -11.62
N TRP A 8 -4.13 1.28 -11.03
CA TRP A 8 -4.11 2.70 -10.69
C TRP A 8 -3.79 3.54 -11.91
N ASP A 9 -4.27 4.77 -11.91
CA ASP A 9 -3.87 5.76 -12.91
C ASP A 9 -2.49 6.28 -12.50
N LEU A 10 -1.48 6.03 -13.30
CA LEU A 10 -0.11 6.42 -12.95
C LEU A 10 0.06 7.91 -12.75
N SER A 11 -0.81 8.72 -13.34
CA SER A 11 -0.74 10.16 -13.15
C SER A 11 -1.38 10.63 -11.85
N ALA A 12 -2.08 9.76 -11.13
CA ALA A 12 -2.74 10.14 -9.89
C ALA A 12 -1.73 10.30 -8.76
N ALA A 13 -2.08 11.14 -7.80
CA ALA A 13 -1.19 11.41 -6.68
C ALA A 13 -0.92 10.14 -5.88
N GLY A 14 0.33 9.94 -5.48
CA GLY A 14 0.72 8.82 -4.65
C GLY A 14 0.93 7.51 -5.39
N VAL A 15 0.70 7.46 -6.68
CA VAL A 15 0.86 6.22 -7.45
C VAL A 15 2.32 6.10 -7.90
N LEU A 16 2.87 4.91 -7.70
CA LEU A 16 4.25 4.58 -8.01
C LEU A 16 4.27 3.33 -8.88
N ARG A 17 5.13 3.33 -9.90
CA ARG A 17 5.31 2.15 -10.74
C ARG A 17 6.62 1.47 -10.39
N LEU A 18 6.56 0.16 -10.13
CA LEU A 18 7.74 -0.65 -9.90
C LEU A 18 8.34 -1.10 -11.25
N PRO A 19 9.61 -1.56 -11.25
CA PRO A 19 10.25 -1.98 -12.51
C PRO A 19 9.47 -3.05 -13.27
N SER A 20 8.77 -3.93 -12.59
CA SER A 20 7.97 -4.97 -13.25
C SER A 20 6.72 -4.43 -13.93
N GLY A 21 6.37 -3.17 -13.69
CA GLY A 21 5.14 -2.57 -14.19
C GLY A 21 4.02 -2.55 -13.15
N ARG A 22 4.21 -3.19 -11.99
CA ARG A 22 3.20 -3.13 -10.94
C ARG A 22 3.02 -1.70 -10.45
N LEU A 23 1.79 -1.31 -10.19
CA LEU A 23 1.47 0.01 -9.66
C LEU A 23 0.98 -0.10 -8.24
N LEU A 24 1.45 0.80 -7.38
CA LEU A 24 1.05 0.88 -5.98
C LEU A 24 0.68 2.31 -5.66
N ARG A 25 -0.20 2.50 -4.69
CA ARG A 25 -0.51 3.83 -4.21
C ARG A 25 -0.16 3.95 -2.73
N GLY A 26 0.64 4.97 -2.40
CA GLY A 26 0.89 5.34 -1.02
C GLY A 26 -0.07 6.43 -0.60
N ARG A 27 -0.54 6.39 0.65
CA ARG A 27 -1.50 7.39 1.11
C ARG A 27 -1.32 7.68 2.59
N GLY A 28 -1.53 8.94 2.97
CA GLY A 28 -1.64 9.34 4.36
C GLY A 28 -3.09 9.30 4.79
N LEU A 29 -3.36 8.63 5.91
CA LEU A 29 -4.74 8.45 6.36
C LEU A 29 -5.36 9.74 6.90
N ARG A 30 -4.54 10.76 7.19
CA ARG A 30 -5.05 12.06 7.62
C ARG A 30 -5.58 12.90 6.49
N GLN A 31 -5.26 12.53 5.24
CA GLN A 31 -5.68 13.32 4.09
C GLN A 31 -6.92 12.70 3.47
N PRO A 32 -7.76 13.50 2.83
CA PRO A 32 -8.92 12.94 2.13
C PRO A 32 -8.46 11.98 1.06
N GLY A 33 -9.15 10.86 0.94
CA GLY A 33 -8.84 9.90 -0.11
C GLY A 33 -9.33 10.42 -1.46
N PRO A 34 -8.74 9.91 -2.55
CA PRO A 34 -9.28 10.22 -3.87
C PRO A 34 -10.68 9.66 -4.00
N GLU A 35 -11.48 10.34 -4.79
CA GLU A 35 -12.87 9.94 -4.95
C GLU A 35 -13.08 9.02 -6.13
N ASP A 36 -12.13 8.96 -7.03
CA ASP A 36 -12.35 8.31 -8.31
C ASP A 36 -11.85 6.88 -8.38
N ALA A 37 -11.02 6.43 -7.47
CA ALA A 37 -10.55 5.05 -7.51
C ALA A 37 -10.35 4.54 -6.10
N LEU A 38 -10.96 3.41 -5.79
CA LEU A 38 -10.81 2.78 -4.49
C LEU A 38 -9.83 1.62 -4.61
N PRO A 39 -9.12 1.29 -3.52
CA PRO A 39 -8.24 0.12 -3.56
C PRO A 39 -9.05 -1.16 -3.62
N GLN A 40 -8.42 -2.20 -4.13
CA GLN A 40 -8.97 -3.55 -4.09
C GLN A 40 -8.31 -4.36 -2.98
N PHE A 41 -7.20 -3.87 -2.46
CA PHE A 41 -6.53 -4.41 -1.28
C PHE A 41 -5.70 -3.30 -0.67
N ALA A 42 -5.65 -3.22 0.65
CA ALA A 42 -4.87 -2.19 1.32
C ALA A 42 -4.08 -2.76 2.48
N LEU A 43 -2.85 -2.26 2.63
CA LEU A 43 -2.04 -2.48 3.83
C LEU A 43 -2.13 -1.24 4.70
N TYR A 44 -2.48 -1.42 5.95
CA TYR A 44 -2.53 -0.33 6.91
C TYR A 44 -1.41 -0.49 7.91
N LEU A 45 -0.49 0.48 7.92
CA LEU A 45 0.73 0.45 8.74
C LEU A 45 0.53 1.44 9.87
N GLN A 46 -0.01 0.96 10.98
CA GLN A 46 -0.29 1.86 12.09
C GLN A 46 -0.24 1.12 13.43
N ALA A 47 -0.10 1.91 14.50
CA ALA A 47 0.03 1.35 15.83
C ALA A 47 -1.27 0.77 16.35
N LYS A 48 -2.40 1.36 15.95
CA LYS A 48 -3.71 0.98 16.45
C LYS A 48 -4.52 0.31 15.36
N THR A 49 -5.54 -0.43 15.77
CA THR A 49 -6.43 -1.11 14.84
C THR A 49 -7.02 -0.11 13.85
N PRO A 50 -6.95 -0.40 12.55
CA PRO A 50 -7.54 0.49 11.55
C PRO A 50 -9.04 0.53 11.64
N LEU A 51 -9.61 1.64 11.16
CA LEU A 51 -11.05 1.73 11.03
C LEU A 51 -11.53 0.76 9.94
N PRO A 52 -12.76 0.26 10.05
CA PRO A 52 -13.29 -0.62 9.02
C PRO A 52 -13.35 0.06 7.67
N VAL A 53 -13.10 -0.72 6.62
CA VAL A 53 -13.18 -0.23 5.23
C VAL A 53 -13.99 -1.23 4.42
N GLY A 54 -14.40 -0.79 3.24
CA GLY A 54 -15.24 -1.61 2.38
C GLY A 54 -14.48 -2.52 1.42
N TRP A 55 -13.18 -2.72 1.64
CA TRP A 55 -12.37 -3.57 0.77
C TRP A 55 -11.45 -4.46 1.61
N PRO A 56 -10.91 -5.54 1.03
CA PRO A 56 -9.97 -6.39 1.74
C PRO A 56 -8.77 -5.59 2.21
N SER A 57 -8.33 -5.86 3.42
CA SER A 57 -7.20 -5.12 3.97
C SER A 57 -6.44 -6.01 4.94
N ARG A 58 -5.22 -5.58 5.25
CA ARG A 58 -4.37 -6.24 6.22
C ARG A 58 -3.70 -5.19 7.07
N TRP A 59 -3.69 -5.41 8.38
CA TRP A 59 -3.08 -4.49 9.33
C TRP A 59 -1.70 -5.01 9.71
N VAL A 60 -0.68 -4.17 9.50
CA VAL A 60 0.66 -4.43 10.01
C VAL A 60 0.85 -3.48 11.18
N ARG A 61 0.96 -4.03 12.39
CA ARG A 61 1.09 -3.20 13.56
C ARG A 61 2.47 -2.56 13.57
N TRP A 62 2.51 -1.25 13.41
CA TRP A 62 3.75 -0.54 13.18
C TRP A 62 3.67 0.84 13.84
N PRO A 63 4.19 0.98 15.06
CA PRO A 63 4.23 2.29 15.71
C PRO A 63 5.15 3.23 14.95
N ASP A 64 4.82 4.52 14.96
CA ASP A 64 5.63 5.53 14.31
C ASP A 64 7.03 5.57 14.94
N TRP A 65 8.01 5.88 14.11
CA TRP A 65 9.43 6.01 14.51
C TRP A 65 10.03 4.71 15.03
N ARG A 66 9.43 3.57 14.70
CA ARG A 66 9.91 2.26 15.13
C ARG A 66 9.84 1.28 13.97
N LEU A 67 10.29 0.07 14.21
CA LEU A 67 10.11 -1.03 13.29
C LEU A 67 8.76 -1.69 13.54
N PRO A 68 8.25 -2.49 12.59
CA PRO A 68 7.03 -3.26 12.85
C PRO A 68 7.19 -4.14 14.10
N ILE A 69 6.10 -4.34 14.82
CA ILE A 69 6.12 -5.17 16.01
C ILE A 69 6.48 -6.61 15.68
N ASP A 70 5.93 -7.12 14.57
CA ASP A 70 6.19 -8.49 14.12
C ASP A 70 6.79 -8.43 12.73
N ARG A 71 8.10 -8.64 12.64
CA ARG A 71 8.81 -8.54 11.38
C ARG A 71 8.35 -9.59 10.37
N ASP A 72 8.12 -10.82 10.84
CA ASP A 72 7.72 -11.89 9.93
C ASP A 72 6.34 -11.64 9.36
N ASP A 73 5.43 -11.13 10.19
CA ASP A 73 4.10 -10.77 9.72
C ASP A 73 4.17 -9.64 8.70
N ALA A 74 5.03 -8.65 8.95
CA ALA A 74 5.20 -7.54 8.02
C ALA A 74 5.74 -8.04 6.67
N GLU A 75 6.72 -8.93 6.68
CA GLU A 75 7.25 -9.49 5.45
C GLU A 75 6.20 -10.25 4.67
N ALA A 76 5.41 -11.07 5.37
CA ALA A 76 4.35 -11.81 4.72
C ALA A 76 3.31 -10.87 4.11
N ALA A 77 2.99 -9.79 4.81
CA ALA A 77 2.04 -8.81 4.31
C ALA A 77 2.58 -8.11 3.06
N PHE A 78 3.87 -7.76 3.05
CA PHE A 78 4.47 -7.12 1.88
C PHE A 78 4.47 -8.07 0.68
N GLN A 79 4.78 -9.34 0.90
CA GLN A 79 4.76 -10.32 -0.18
C GLN A 79 3.36 -10.48 -0.75
N GLU A 80 2.36 -10.50 0.11
CA GLU A 80 0.97 -10.59 -0.34
C GLU A 80 0.60 -9.37 -1.19
N ALA A 81 0.93 -8.17 -0.70
CA ALA A 81 0.63 -6.94 -1.43
C ALA A 81 1.33 -6.92 -2.79
N TRP A 82 2.58 -7.34 -2.83
CA TRP A 82 3.36 -7.36 -4.06
C TRP A 82 2.72 -8.30 -5.09
N LYS A 83 2.29 -9.48 -4.65
CA LYS A 83 1.65 -10.44 -5.55
C LYS A 83 0.32 -9.90 -6.07
N LEU A 84 -0.49 -9.31 -5.19
CA LEU A 84 -1.78 -8.79 -5.59
C LEU A 84 -1.65 -7.60 -6.53
N ALA A 85 -0.58 -6.83 -6.42
CA ALA A 85 -0.38 -5.65 -7.25
C ALA A 85 -0.21 -5.97 -8.73
N THR A 86 -0.04 -7.24 -9.08
CA THR A 86 0.00 -7.66 -10.48
C THR A 86 -1.31 -7.37 -11.17
N GLU A 87 -2.44 -7.53 -10.47
CA GLU A 87 -3.75 -7.39 -11.09
C GLU A 87 -4.70 -6.46 -10.34
N GLU A 88 -4.38 -6.06 -9.13
CA GLU A 88 -5.29 -5.30 -8.30
C GLU A 88 -4.71 -3.96 -7.90
N ARG A 89 -5.59 -3.03 -7.56
CA ARG A 89 -5.19 -1.74 -7.02
C ARG A 89 -4.83 -1.92 -5.55
N VAL A 90 -3.54 -1.99 -5.25
CA VAL A 90 -3.04 -2.16 -3.89
C VAL A 90 -2.62 -0.80 -3.34
N GLU A 91 -3.09 -0.50 -2.13
CA GLU A 91 -2.75 0.74 -1.44
C GLU A 91 -1.96 0.42 -0.19
N VAL A 92 -0.96 1.24 0.10
CA VAL A 92 -0.17 1.16 1.33
C VAL A 92 -0.36 2.48 2.06
N ALA A 93 -0.82 2.45 3.28
CA ALA A 93 -1.19 3.66 3.99
C ALA A 93 -0.70 3.66 5.43
N CYS A 94 -0.31 4.83 5.92
CA CYS A 94 -0.04 5.07 7.34
C CYS A 94 -0.61 6.44 7.68
N THR A 95 -0.53 6.84 8.94
CA THR A 95 -1.18 8.08 9.38
C THR A 95 -0.71 9.29 8.56
N GLY A 96 0.60 9.47 8.43
CA GLY A 96 1.15 10.61 7.71
C GLY A 96 1.43 10.38 6.24
N GLY A 97 1.44 9.13 5.80
CA GLY A 97 1.67 8.80 4.40
C GLY A 97 3.11 8.94 3.94
N ARG A 98 4.07 9.07 4.84
CA ARG A 98 5.47 9.27 4.49
C ARG A 98 6.39 8.22 5.09
N GLY A 99 6.57 8.20 6.39
CA GLY A 99 7.58 7.36 7.01
C GLY A 99 7.36 5.87 6.80
N ARG A 100 6.35 5.32 7.46
CA ARG A 100 6.06 3.89 7.37
C ARG A 100 5.67 3.50 5.95
N THR A 101 4.86 4.32 5.29
CA THR A 101 4.46 4.07 3.90
C THR A 101 5.69 4.05 3.00
N GLY A 102 6.58 5.03 3.14
CA GLY A 102 7.80 5.07 2.33
C GLY A 102 8.68 3.87 2.53
N THR A 103 8.83 3.42 3.77
CA THR A 103 9.63 2.22 4.07
C THR A 103 9.00 0.98 3.43
N ALA A 104 7.68 0.84 3.54
CA ALA A 104 7.00 -0.29 2.95
C ALA A 104 7.13 -0.29 1.42
N LEU A 105 6.99 0.87 0.79
CA LEU A 105 7.14 0.97 -0.65
C LEU A 105 8.56 0.59 -1.09
N ALA A 106 9.56 0.97 -0.30
CA ALA A 106 10.95 0.57 -0.59
C ALA A 106 11.11 -0.94 -0.49
N CYS A 107 10.49 -1.57 0.52
CA CYS A 107 10.54 -3.02 0.65
C CYS A 107 9.87 -3.70 -0.54
N LEU A 108 8.76 -3.16 -1.00
CA LEU A 108 8.07 -3.71 -2.16
C LEU A 108 8.92 -3.57 -3.42
N ALA A 109 9.65 -2.47 -3.56
CA ALA A 109 10.57 -2.30 -4.69
C ALA A 109 11.67 -3.34 -4.65
N ILE A 110 12.18 -3.67 -3.46
CA ILE A 110 13.19 -4.70 -3.32
C ILE A 110 12.63 -6.07 -3.73
N LEU A 111 11.41 -6.38 -3.32
CA LEU A 111 10.77 -7.62 -3.75
C LEU A 111 10.61 -7.66 -5.26
N ASP A 112 10.46 -6.52 -5.89
CA ASP A 112 10.27 -6.41 -7.33
C ASP A 112 11.58 -6.55 -8.11
N GLY A 113 12.70 -6.67 -7.42
CA GLY A 113 14.00 -6.90 -8.08
C GLY A 113 14.91 -5.69 -8.15
N GLU A 114 14.62 -4.66 -7.37
CA GLU A 114 15.48 -3.50 -7.33
C GLU A 114 16.85 -3.82 -6.76
#